data_97ed6408969954f5f9c905cf58b844c6
#
_entry.id   97ed6408969954f5f9c905cf58b844c6
#
_cell.length_a   1.000
_cell.length_b   1.000
_cell.length_c   1.000
_cell.angle_alpha   90.00
_cell.angle_beta   90.00
_cell.angle_gamma   90.00
#
_symmetry.space_group_name_H-M   'P 1'
#
loop_
_entity.id
_entity.type
_entity.pdbx_description
1 polymer ?
#
loop_
_entity_poly.entity_id
_entity_poly.type
_entity_poly.pdbx_seq_one_letter_code
_entity_poly.pdbx_strand_id
1 'polypeptide(L)'
;MKPFYQILKFAYSYKFLALLNALFNILSVLFSLCSITLIIPILGILFGTQQKITTAPEFEKSIDWLKDYLSFRLSMIIETVGEVQALGIICLSIVMMTFLKSLTRYLALYTLVPIRTGIVKDIRQALHEKMSLLSISYFSEQRKGDLISRMTTDVLEVETSIINTLSILVRDPVNIIASIVLMLGMNAKLTFIVLFLFPIAGIIIGKIGKSLKRKSTRTQIQMARILSSIEENISGLRVIKAFNA
;
A
#
# COMPACT_ATOMS: atom_id res chain seq x y z
N MET A 1 -2.04 -23.20 0.04
CA MET A 1 -3.02 -22.49 -0.84
C MET A 1 -4.48 -22.64 -0.39
N LYS A 2 -4.89 -23.78 0.22
CA LYS A 2 -6.27 -23.98 0.71
C LYS A 2 -6.78 -22.96 1.75
N PRO A 3 -5.99 -22.51 2.77
CA PRO A 3 -6.49 -21.55 3.76
C PRO A 3 -6.75 -20.17 3.19
N PHE A 4 -5.94 -19.70 2.24
CA PHE A 4 -6.14 -18.40 1.57
C PHE A 4 -7.46 -18.34 0.79
N TYR A 5 -7.82 -19.44 0.12
CA TYR A 5 -9.08 -19.53 -0.64
C TYR A 5 -10.31 -19.52 0.27
N GLN A 6 -10.22 -20.09 1.47
CA GLN A 6 -11.29 -20.05 2.46
C GLN A 6 -11.52 -18.62 2.98
N ILE A 7 -10.46 -17.87 3.21
CA ILE A 7 -10.53 -16.45 3.61
C ILE A 7 -11.14 -15.60 2.49
N LEU A 8 -10.76 -15.85 1.22
CA LEU A 8 -11.35 -15.16 0.07
C LEU A 8 -12.86 -15.40 -0.06
N LYS A 9 -13.35 -16.55 0.39
CA LYS A 9 -14.80 -16.86 0.40
C LYS A 9 -15.57 -15.90 1.31
N PHE A 10 -15.02 -15.51 2.46
CA PHE A 10 -15.61 -14.49 3.33
C PHE A 10 -15.58 -13.10 2.69
N ALA A 11 -14.50 -12.78 1.96
CA ALA A 11 -14.39 -11.52 1.22
C ALA A 11 -15.41 -11.38 0.08
N TYR A 12 -15.86 -12.51 -0.50
CA TYR A 12 -16.83 -12.50 -1.60
C TYR A 12 -18.19 -11.89 -1.21
N SER A 13 -18.59 -11.99 0.06
CA SER A 13 -19.82 -11.35 0.57
C SER A 13 -19.76 -9.83 0.47
N TYR A 14 -18.56 -9.24 0.42
CA TYR A 14 -18.32 -7.79 0.37
C TYR A 14 -17.85 -7.30 -1.01
N LYS A 15 -18.16 -8.05 -2.08
CA LYS A 15 -17.72 -7.79 -3.46
C LYS A 15 -18.01 -6.37 -3.97
N PHE A 16 -19.16 -5.81 -3.61
CA PHE A 16 -19.52 -4.44 -4.01
C PHE A 16 -18.60 -3.40 -3.38
N LEU A 17 -18.33 -3.53 -2.08
CA LEU A 17 -17.39 -2.64 -1.37
C LEU A 17 -15.95 -2.83 -1.86
N ALA A 18 -15.56 -4.06 -2.20
CA ALA A 18 -14.26 -4.35 -2.78
C ALA A 18 -14.11 -3.72 -4.17
N LEU A 19 -15.15 -3.76 -5.00
CA LEU A 19 -15.17 -3.09 -6.31
C LEU A 19 -15.06 -1.57 -6.15
N LEU A 20 -15.81 -0.98 -5.21
CA LEU A 20 -15.76 0.45 -4.92
C LEU A 20 -14.38 0.88 -4.40
N ASN A 21 -13.78 0.07 -3.53
CA ASN A 21 -12.40 0.26 -3.07
C ASN A 21 -11.41 0.23 -4.23
N ALA A 22 -11.53 -0.74 -5.14
CA ALA A 22 -10.70 -0.84 -6.33
C ALA A 22 -10.85 0.40 -7.23
N LEU A 23 -12.08 0.86 -7.46
CA LEU A 23 -12.35 2.05 -8.25
C LEU A 23 -11.68 3.30 -7.64
N PHE A 24 -11.83 3.53 -6.34
CA PHE A 24 -11.18 4.66 -5.67
C PHE A 24 -9.66 4.57 -5.69
N ASN A 25 -9.09 3.37 -5.57
CA ASN A 25 -7.65 3.18 -5.71
C ASN A 25 -7.16 3.50 -7.13
N ILE A 26 -7.85 3.05 -8.17
CA ILE A 26 -7.54 3.36 -9.57
C ILE A 26 -7.60 4.88 -9.79
N LEU A 27 -8.67 5.52 -9.33
CA LEU A 27 -8.84 6.97 -9.47
C LEU A 27 -7.74 7.75 -8.73
N SER A 28 -7.35 7.30 -7.54
CA SER A 28 -6.23 7.88 -6.78
C SER A 28 -4.90 7.76 -7.54
N VAL A 29 -4.64 6.63 -8.22
CA VAL A 29 -3.45 6.45 -9.06
C VAL A 29 -3.49 7.39 -10.26
N LEU A 30 -4.62 7.53 -10.93
CA LEU A 30 -4.77 8.45 -12.06
C LEU A 30 -4.48 9.89 -11.65
N PHE A 31 -5.07 10.37 -10.56
CA PHE A 31 -4.77 11.73 -10.05
C PHE A 31 -3.31 11.88 -9.63
N SER A 32 -2.69 10.83 -9.09
CA SER A 32 -1.26 10.84 -8.74
C SER A 32 -0.38 11.03 -9.97
N LEU A 33 -0.67 10.32 -11.05
CA LEU A 33 0.08 10.43 -12.31
C LEU A 33 -0.12 11.79 -12.97
N CYS A 34 -1.36 12.30 -13.00
CA CYS A 34 -1.64 13.64 -13.49
C CYS A 34 -0.87 14.70 -12.70
N SER A 35 -0.84 14.60 -11.37
CA SER A 35 -0.10 15.54 -10.52
C SER A 35 1.41 15.53 -10.81
N ILE A 36 2.00 14.34 -11.03
CA ILE A 36 3.43 14.21 -11.36
C ILE A 36 3.72 14.78 -12.77
N THR A 37 2.85 14.49 -13.72
CA THR A 37 3.01 14.98 -15.10
C THR A 37 2.97 16.51 -15.18
N LEU A 38 2.17 17.16 -14.34
CA LEU A 38 2.10 18.62 -14.27
C LEU A 38 3.38 19.30 -13.74
N ILE A 39 4.33 18.53 -13.19
CA ILE A 39 5.65 19.08 -12.81
C ILE A 39 6.50 19.41 -14.04
N ILE A 40 6.33 18.67 -15.14
CA ILE A 40 7.10 18.88 -16.38
C ILE A 40 6.96 20.32 -16.92
N PRO A 41 5.75 20.85 -17.12
CA PRO A 41 5.60 22.22 -17.59
C PRO A 41 6.13 23.27 -16.61
N ILE A 42 6.07 23.03 -15.30
CA ILE A 42 6.71 23.97 -14.34
C ILE A 42 8.20 24.09 -14.60
N LEU A 43 8.87 22.93 -14.73
CA LEU A 43 10.31 22.90 -15.04
C LEU A 43 10.59 23.55 -16.41
N GLY A 44 9.74 23.33 -17.40
CA GLY A 44 9.84 23.95 -18.71
C GLY A 44 9.81 25.48 -18.66
N ILE A 45 8.89 26.06 -17.88
CA ILE A 45 8.79 27.51 -17.68
C ILE A 45 10.00 28.03 -16.90
N LEU A 46 10.37 27.39 -15.79
CA LEU A 46 11.46 27.79 -14.92
C LEU A 46 12.83 27.80 -15.63
N PHE A 47 13.08 26.81 -16.50
CA PHE A 47 14.34 26.69 -17.23
C PHE A 47 14.32 27.32 -18.64
N GLY A 48 13.20 27.91 -19.03
CA GLY A 48 13.07 28.53 -20.36
C GLY A 48 13.18 27.54 -21.53
N THR A 49 12.98 26.25 -21.27
CA THR A 49 13.13 25.17 -22.27
C THR A 49 11.81 24.82 -22.96
N GLN A 50 10.75 25.59 -22.74
CA GLN A 50 9.46 25.35 -23.38
C GLN A 50 9.53 25.62 -24.89
N GLN A 51 9.25 24.59 -25.67
CA GLN A 51 8.96 24.74 -27.11
C GLN A 51 7.59 25.38 -27.25
N LYS A 52 7.51 26.58 -27.82
CA LYS A 52 6.24 27.22 -28.19
C LYS A 52 5.58 26.41 -29.31
N ILE A 53 4.60 25.62 -28.96
CA ILE A 53 3.76 24.90 -29.92
C ILE A 53 2.58 25.81 -30.26
N THR A 54 2.60 26.39 -31.46
CA THR A 54 1.61 27.35 -31.98
C THR A 54 0.47 26.66 -32.72
N THR A 55 0.62 25.39 -33.13
CA THR A 55 -0.37 24.64 -33.88
C THR A 55 -1.01 23.56 -33.00
N ALA A 56 -2.35 23.49 -33.02
CA ALA A 56 -3.08 22.44 -32.30
C ALA A 56 -2.69 21.06 -32.89
N PRO A 57 -2.24 20.11 -32.06
CA PRO A 57 -1.89 18.77 -32.57
C PRO A 57 -3.16 18.06 -33.06
N GLU A 58 -3.06 17.39 -34.23
CA GLU A 58 -4.12 16.54 -34.77
C GLU A 58 -4.37 15.38 -33.80
N PHE A 59 -5.65 14.95 -33.68
CA PHE A 59 -6.06 13.95 -32.73
C PHE A 59 -5.50 12.55 -33.09
N GLU A 60 -4.37 12.19 -32.51
CA GLU A 60 -3.83 10.83 -32.53
C GLU A 60 -4.05 10.16 -31.17
N LYS A 61 -4.47 8.88 -31.17
CA LYS A 61 -4.61 8.08 -29.94
C LYS A 61 -3.25 7.65 -29.40
N SER A 62 -2.32 8.60 -29.26
CA SER A 62 -0.97 8.39 -28.76
C SER A 62 -0.77 9.15 -27.43
N ILE A 63 0.14 8.64 -26.59
CA ILE A 63 0.55 9.36 -25.36
C ILE A 63 1.29 10.65 -25.73
N ASP A 64 1.97 10.67 -26.88
CA ASP A 64 2.62 11.86 -27.42
C ASP A 64 1.60 12.97 -27.72
N TRP A 65 0.44 12.63 -28.29
CA TRP A 65 -0.65 13.59 -28.47
C TRP A 65 -1.08 14.28 -27.17
N LEU A 66 -1.19 13.52 -26.07
CA LEU A 66 -1.56 14.09 -24.76
C LEU A 66 -0.50 15.09 -24.27
N LYS A 67 0.76 14.79 -24.48
CA LYS A 67 1.90 15.65 -24.14
C LYS A 67 1.88 16.94 -24.97
N ASP A 68 1.68 16.81 -26.28
CA ASP A 68 1.65 17.94 -27.22
C ASP A 68 0.41 18.80 -26.99
N TYR A 69 -0.74 18.21 -26.69
CA TYR A 69 -1.95 18.94 -26.31
C TYR A 69 -1.80 19.70 -24.99
N LEU A 70 -1.19 19.09 -23.98
CA LEU A 70 -0.87 19.78 -22.73
C LEU A 70 0.10 20.93 -22.95
N SER A 71 1.16 20.73 -23.74
CA SER A 71 2.14 21.75 -24.08
C SER A 71 1.52 22.90 -24.88
N PHE A 72 0.61 22.59 -25.83
CA PHE A 72 -0.16 23.58 -26.59
C PHE A 72 -1.07 24.42 -25.69
N ARG A 73 -1.85 23.78 -24.81
CA ARG A 73 -2.74 24.49 -23.86
C ARG A 73 -1.95 25.38 -22.92
N LEU A 74 -0.78 24.93 -22.49
CA LEU A 74 0.11 25.72 -21.65
C LEU A 74 0.73 26.92 -22.38
N SER A 75 1.17 26.73 -23.64
CA SER A 75 1.67 27.84 -24.45
C SER A 75 0.59 28.90 -24.65
N MET A 76 -0.67 28.50 -24.87
CA MET A 76 -1.79 29.40 -25.00
C MET A 76 -2.08 30.18 -23.70
N ILE A 77 -1.99 29.53 -22.54
CA ILE A 77 -2.14 30.19 -21.23
C ILE A 77 -1.01 31.18 -20.99
N ILE A 78 0.23 30.85 -21.32
CA ILE A 78 1.39 31.74 -21.16
C ILE A 78 1.26 32.99 -22.03
N GLU A 79 0.79 32.82 -23.27
CA GLU A 79 0.60 33.97 -24.19
C GLU A 79 -0.54 34.90 -23.77
N THR A 80 -1.61 34.36 -23.16
CA THR A 80 -2.77 35.15 -22.75
C THR A 80 -2.63 35.83 -21.41
N VAL A 81 -1.93 35.21 -20.45
CA VAL A 81 -1.98 35.60 -19.03
C VAL A 81 -0.58 35.96 -18.50
N GLY A 82 0.48 35.62 -19.24
CA GLY A 82 1.88 35.85 -18.85
C GLY A 82 2.47 34.67 -18.03
N GLU A 83 3.81 34.60 -18.01
CA GLU A 83 4.55 33.46 -17.44
C GLU A 83 4.30 33.25 -15.93
N VAL A 84 4.26 34.33 -15.15
CA VAL A 84 4.08 34.27 -13.70
C VAL A 84 2.68 33.78 -13.33
N GLN A 85 1.66 34.25 -14.04
CA GLN A 85 0.26 33.86 -13.78
C GLN A 85 0.00 32.43 -14.29
N ALA A 86 0.60 32.03 -15.41
CA ALA A 86 0.56 30.64 -15.91
C ALA A 86 1.17 29.67 -14.89
N LEU A 87 2.31 30.02 -14.27
CA LEU A 87 2.92 29.25 -13.20
C LEU A 87 1.96 29.10 -12.01
N GLY A 88 1.28 30.17 -11.61
CA GLY A 88 0.27 30.17 -10.54
C GLY A 88 -0.87 29.19 -10.83
N ILE A 89 -1.41 29.19 -12.07
CA ILE A 89 -2.48 28.28 -12.50
C ILE A 89 -2.01 26.82 -12.45
N ILE A 90 -0.80 26.54 -12.90
CA ILE A 90 -0.25 25.16 -12.88
C ILE A 90 -0.05 24.70 -11.43
N CYS A 91 0.51 25.55 -10.57
CA CYS A 91 0.66 25.25 -9.15
C CYS A 91 -0.69 24.95 -8.49
N LEU A 92 -1.71 25.77 -8.75
CA LEU A 92 -3.07 25.52 -8.24
C LEU A 92 -3.64 24.19 -8.76
N SER A 93 -3.40 23.87 -10.03
CA SER A 93 -3.83 22.59 -10.62
C SER A 93 -3.17 21.40 -9.95
N ILE A 94 -1.87 21.47 -9.61
CA ILE A 94 -1.16 20.41 -8.88
C ILE A 94 -1.75 20.25 -7.47
N VAL A 95 -2.01 21.35 -6.77
CA VAL A 95 -2.65 21.31 -5.44
C VAL A 95 -4.02 20.64 -5.54
N MET A 96 -4.83 21.01 -6.54
CA MET A 96 -6.15 20.43 -6.76
C MET A 96 -6.08 18.93 -7.08
N MET A 97 -5.16 18.50 -7.96
CA MET A 97 -4.95 17.08 -8.28
C MET A 97 -4.45 16.29 -7.07
N THR A 98 -3.56 16.87 -6.27
CA THR A 98 -3.07 16.24 -5.03
C THR A 98 -4.18 16.13 -3.98
N PHE A 99 -5.05 17.13 -3.90
CA PHE A 99 -6.25 17.09 -3.05
C PHE A 99 -7.20 15.97 -3.48
N LEU A 100 -7.55 15.89 -4.77
CA LEU A 100 -8.40 14.83 -5.32
C LEU A 100 -7.80 13.43 -5.10
N LYS A 101 -6.48 13.28 -5.31
CA LYS A 101 -5.75 12.05 -4.98
C LYS A 101 -5.91 11.67 -3.51
N SER A 102 -5.74 12.63 -2.60
CA SER A 102 -5.85 12.38 -1.16
C SER A 102 -7.28 12.04 -0.75
N LEU A 103 -8.25 12.73 -1.33
CA LEU A 103 -9.69 12.48 -1.12
C LEU A 103 -10.09 11.07 -1.59
N THR A 104 -9.72 10.70 -2.81
CA THR A 104 -10.03 9.37 -3.36
C THR A 104 -9.32 8.27 -2.58
N ARG A 105 -8.09 8.51 -2.12
CA ARG A 105 -7.37 7.59 -1.23
C ARG A 105 -8.07 7.42 0.11
N TYR A 106 -8.54 8.51 0.70
CA TYR A 106 -9.33 8.47 1.94
C TYR A 106 -10.61 7.66 1.75
N LEU A 107 -11.34 7.89 0.66
CA LEU A 107 -12.55 7.13 0.33
C LEU A 107 -12.25 5.62 0.13
N ALA A 108 -11.10 5.29 -0.48
CA ALA A 108 -10.65 3.90 -0.59
C ALA A 108 -10.41 3.27 0.79
N LEU A 109 -9.75 3.98 1.71
CA LEU A 109 -9.56 3.50 3.08
C LEU A 109 -10.88 3.39 3.84
N TYR A 110 -11.79 4.34 3.66
CA TYR A 110 -13.11 4.32 4.28
C TYR A 110 -13.94 3.11 3.84
N THR A 111 -13.91 2.77 2.55
CA THR A 111 -14.59 1.57 2.02
C THR A 111 -13.94 0.26 2.47
N LEU A 112 -12.67 0.28 2.88
CA LEU A 112 -11.98 -0.90 3.40
C LEU A 112 -12.44 -1.28 4.82
N VAL A 113 -12.83 -0.29 5.64
CA VAL A 113 -13.26 -0.51 7.03
C VAL A 113 -14.41 -1.51 7.16
N PRO A 114 -15.55 -1.34 6.47
CA PRO A 114 -16.64 -2.30 6.57
C PRO A 114 -16.31 -3.70 6.03
N ILE A 115 -15.42 -3.80 5.04
CA ILE A 115 -14.92 -5.10 4.57
C ILE A 115 -14.15 -5.79 5.70
N ARG A 116 -13.25 -5.05 6.34
CA ARG A 116 -12.43 -5.53 7.46
C ARG A 116 -13.29 -6.02 8.62
N THR A 117 -14.16 -5.15 9.13
CA THR A 117 -15.00 -5.47 10.29
C THR A 117 -15.99 -6.58 9.99
N GLY A 118 -16.53 -6.64 8.77
CA GLY A 118 -17.41 -7.68 8.32
C GLY A 118 -16.75 -9.05 8.28
N ILE A 119 -15.57 -9.15 7.66
CA ILE A 119 -14.81 -10.43 7.60
C ILE A 119 -14.44 -10.91 9.01
N VAL A 120 -13.99 -10.01 9.89
CA VAL A 120 -13.65 -10.36 11.29
C VAL A 120 -14.88 -10.87 12.03
N LYS A 121 -16.03 -10.21 11.86
CA LYS A 121 -17.31 -10.66 12.42
C LYS A 121 -17.66 -12.08 11.95
N ASP A 122 -17.60 -12.32 10.65
CA ASP A 122 -17.96 -13.61 10.05
C ASP A 122 -17.02 -14.73 10.53
N ILE A 123 -15.70 -14.46 10.64
CA ILE A 123 -14.73 -15.40 11.19
C ILE A 123 -15.03 -15.70 12.66
N ARG A 124 -15.27 -14.68 13.48
CA ARG A 124 -15.59 -14.85 14.91
C ARG A 124 -16.89 -15.63 15.10
N GLN A 125 -17.89 -15.35 14.29
CA GLN A 125 -19.15 -16.08 14.32
C GLN A 125 -18.96 -17.56 13.97
N ALA A 126 -18.22 -17.86 12.89
CA ALA A 126 -17.92 -19.24 12.50
C ALA A 126 -17.11 -19.99 13.58
N LEU A 127 -16.17 -19.31 14.25
CA LEU A 127 -15.44 -19.89 15.38
C LEU A 127 -16.37 -20.18 16.57
N HIS A 128 -17.23 -19.22 16.91
CA HIS A 128 -18.19 -19.38 18.00
C HIS A 128 -19.17 -20.54 17.75
N GLU A 129 -19.72 -20.65 16.54
CA GLU A 129 -20.58 -21.77 16.15
C GLU A 129 -19.86 -23.12 16.29
N LYS A 130 -18.59 -23.18 15.85
CA LYS A 130 -17.79 -24.40 16.03
C LYS A 130 -17.51 -24.73 17.49
N MET A 131 -17.23 -23.73 18.31
CA MET A 131 -17.02 -23.91 19.75
C MET A 131 -18.27 -24.44 20.45
N SER A 132 -19.46 -23.94 20.07
CA SER A 132 -20.72 -24.38 20.65
C SER A 132 -21.06 -25.86 20.35
N LEU A 133 -20.46 -26.43 19.31
CA LEU A 133 -20.63 -27.86 18.95
C LEU A 133 -19.61 -28.77 19.64
N LEU A 134 -18.64 -28.23 20.38
CA LEU A 134 -17.63 -29.03 21.08
C LEU A 134 -18.21 -29.58 22.40
N SER A 135 -17.76 -30.78 22.76
CA SER A 135 -18.15 -31.41 24.04
C SER A 135 -17.61 -30.65 25.24
N ILE A 136 -18.32 -30.66 26.36
CA ILE A 136 -17.89 -30.00 27.60
C ILE A 136 -16.51 -30.49 28.07
N SER A 137 -16.18 -31.75 27.83
CA SER A 137 -14.85 -32.33 28.15
C SER A 137 -13.68 -31.69 27.38
N TYR A 138 -13.97 -30.98 26.30
CA TYR A 138 -12.94 -30.26 25.54
C TYR A 138 -12.46 -28.99 26.26
N PHE A 139 -13.30 -28.41 27.14
CA PHE A 139 -13.02 -27.13 27.83
C PHE A 139 -12.23 -27.32 29.12
N SER A 140 -10.97 -27.75 29.03
CA SER A 140 -10.03 -27.68 30.16
C SER A 140 -9.49 -26.24 30.34
N GLU A 141 -8.97 -25.91 31.52
CA GLU A 141 -8.41 -24.56 31.81
C GLU A 141 -7.35 -24.14 30.79
N GLN A 142 -6.47 -25.08 30.41
CA GLN A 142 -5.40 -24.84 29.45
C GLN A 142 -5.95 -24.59 28.01
N ARG A 143 -7.03 -25.27 27.63
CA ARG A 143 -7.68 -25.08 26.32
C ARG A 143 -8.55 -23.83 26.25
N LYS A 144 -9.10 -23.37 27.36
CA LYS A 144 -9.83 -22.08 27.42
C LYS A 144 -8.91 -20.92 27.02
N GLY A 145 -7.67 -20.86 27.54
CA GLY A 145 -6.69 -19.85 27.17
C GLY A 145 -6.32 -19.88 25.68
N ASP A 146 -6.10 -21.10 25.10
CA ASP A 146 -5.82 -21.27 23.67
C ASP A 146 -7.01 -20.81 22.81
N LEU A 147 -8.24 -21.15 23.18
CA LEU A 147 -9.44 -20.71 22.46
C LEU A 147 -9.63 -19.20 22.49
N ILE A 148 -9.39 -18.56 23.63
CA ILE A 148 -9.45 -17.09 23.75
C ILE A 148 -8.37 -16.45 22.87
N SER A 149 -7.14 -16.97 22.90
CA SER A 149 -6.04 -16.48 22.03
C SER A 149 -6.41 -16.58 20.57
N ARG A 150 -6.97 -17.70 20.12
CA ARG A 150 -7.42 -17.88 18.72
C ARG A 150 -8.51 -16.91 18.31
N MET A 151 -9.48 -16.65 19.19
CA MET A 151 -10.59 -15.70 18.91
C MET A 151 -10.15 -14.23 18.93
N THR A 152 -9.04 -13.91 19.60
CA THR A 152 -8.52 -12.56 19.73
C THR A 152 -7.30 -12.34 18.84
N THR A 153 -6.17 -12.92 19.20
CA THR A 153 -4.87 -12.65 18.56
C THR A 153 -4.78 -13.22 17.15
N ASP A 154 -5.15 -14.51 16.93
CA ASP A 154 -5.05 -15.12 15.61
C ASP A 154 -6.02 -14.47 14.62
N VAL A 155 -7.23 -14.11 15.07
CA VAL A 155 -8.20 -13.38 14.22
C VAL A 155 -7.65 -11.99 13.86
N LEU A 156 -6.95 -11.31 14.76
CA LEU A 156 -6.33 -10.00 14.50
C LEU A 156 -5.19 -10.13 13.47
N GLU A 157 -4.39 -11.21 13.52
CA GLU A 157 -3.36 -11.48 12.51
C GLU A 157 -3.97 -11.74 11.13
N VAL A 158 -5.06 -12.51 11.07
CA VAL A 158 -5.80 -12.73 9.83
C VAL A 158 -6.37 -11.43 9.30
N GLU A 159 -6.94 -10.59 10.15
CA GLU A 159 -7.46 -9.26 9.82
C GLU A 159 -6.40 -8.38 9.17
N THR A 160 -5.22 -8.24 9.79
CA THR A 160 -4.12 -7.43 9.26
C THR A 160 -3.59 -7.98 7.94
N SER A 161 -3.51 -9.31 7.81
CA SER A 161 -3.09 -9.98 6.57
C SER A 161 -4.05 -9.74 5.41
N ILE A 162 -5.36 -9.77 5.65
CA ILE A 162 -6.39 -9.51 4.63
C ILE A 162 -6.29 -8.07 4.13
N ILE A 163 -6.17 -7.09 5.03
CA ILE A 163 -6.08 -5.67 4.67
C ILE A 163 -4.86 -5.40 3.80
N ASN A 164 -3.71 -5.89 4.25
CA ASN A 164 -2.47 -5.72 3.51
C ASN A 164 -2.56 -6.38 2.14
N THR A 165 -3.11 -7.60 2.07
CA THR A 165 -3.26 -8.33 0.80
C THR A 165 -4.20 -7.63 -0.17
N LEU A 166 -5.36 -7.14 0.27
CA LEU A 166 -6.31 -6.40 -0.60
C LEU A 166 -5.68 -5.11 -1.13
N SER A 167 -4.98 -4.36 -0.28
CA SER A 167 -4.29 -3.14 -0.68
C SER A 167 -3.18 -3.41 -1.70
N ILE A 168 -2.36 -4.43 -1.47
CA ILE A 168 -1.25 -4.81 -2.35
C ILE A 168 -1.77 -5.36 -3.69
N LEU A 169 -2.83 -6.18 -3.67
CA LEU A 169 -3.34 -6.86 -4.88
C LEU A 169 -4.01 -5.91 -5.87
N VAL A 170 -4.60 -4.83 -5.42
CA VAL A 170 -5.35 -3.91 -6.29
C VAL A 170 -4.53 -2.65 -6.60
N ARG A 171 -4.07 -1.96 -5.57
CA ARG A 171 -3.43 -0.65 -5.72
C ARG A 171 -2.05 -0.73 -6.36
N ASP A 172 -1.20 -1.64 -5.88
CA ASP A 172 0.20 -1.64 -6.25
C ASP A 172 0.43 -2.09 -7.71
N PRO A 173 -0.25 -3.14 -8.24
CA PRO A 173 -0.14 -3.48 -9.66
C PRO A 173 -0.65 -2.37 -10.58
N VAL A 174 -1.77 -1.74 -10.23
CA VAL A 174 -2.30 -0.62 -11.02
C VAL A 174 -1.31 0.54 -11.04
N ASN A 175 -0.74 0.88 -9.88
CA ASN A 175 0.25 1.95 -9.79
C ASN A 175 1.52 1.64 -10.59
N ILE A 176 2.02 0.40 -10.53
CA ILE A 176 3.21 -0.04 -11.29
C ILE A 176 2.95 0.02 -12.78
N ILE A 177 1.85 -0.59 -13.26
CA ILE A 177 1.50 -0.61 -14.68
C ILE A 177 1.31 0.81 -15.20
N ALA A 178 0.54 1.63 -14.50
CA ALA A 178 0.25 3.00 -14.90
C ALA A 178 1.52 3.87 -14.91
N SER A 179 2.44 3.68 -13.95
CA SER A 179 3.73 4.38 -13.93
C SER A 179 4.64 3.94 -15.09
N ILE A 180 4.70 2.64 -15.41
CA ILE A 180 5.50 2.14 -16.54
C ILE A 180 4.95 2.68 -17.87
N VAL A 181 3.62 2.67 -18.05
CA VAL A 181 2.97 3.22 -19.25
C VAL A 181 3.31 4.71 -19.41
N LEU A 182 3.22 5.47 -18.32
CA LEU A 182 3.58 6.90 -18.33
C LEU A 182 5.06 7.11 -18.66
N MET A 183 5.97 6.34 -18.05
CA MET A 183 7.41 6.42 -18.33
C MET A 183 7.74 6.06 -19.78
N LEU A 184 7.11 5.03 -20.35
CA LEU A 184 7.28 4.65 -21.75
C LEU A 184 6.82 5.75 -22.70
N GLY A 185 5.71 6.43 -22.40
CA GLY A 185 5.24 7.57 -23.16
C GLY A 185 6.14 8.81 -23.06
N MET A 186 6.88 8.97 -21.95
CA MET A 186 7.82 10.08 -21.81
C MET A 186 9.12 9.83 -22.56
N ASN A 187 9.76 8.69 -22.32
CA ASN A 187 11.01 8.32 -22.98
C ASN A 187 11.26 6.81 -22.84
N ALA A 188 10.98 6.07 -23.90
CA ALA A 188 11.14 4.62 -23.93
C ALA A 188 12.57 4.17 -23.65
N LYS A 189 13.59 4.89 -24.19
CA LYS A 189 15.00 4.53 -24.01
C LYS A 189 15.42 4.59 -22.54
N LEU A 190 15.05 5.67 -21.83
CA LEU A 190 15.33 5.81 -20.40
C LEU A 190 14.56 4.78 -19.59
N THR A 191 13.32 4.49 -19.95
CA THR A 191 12.48 3.49 -19.26
C THR A 191 13.11 2.10 -19.34
N PHE A 192 13.63 1.68 -20.50
CA PHE A 192 14.32 0.39 -20.59
C PHE A 192 15.60 0.33 -19.74
N ILE A 193 16.37 1.42 -19.66
CA ILE A 193 17.55 1.49 -18.79
C ILE A 193 17.14 1.30 -17.32
N VAL A 194 16.11 1.99 -16.87
CA VAL A 194 15.57 1.87 -15.50
C VAL A 194 15.05 0.48 -15.24
N LEU A 195 14.27 -0.10 -16.16
CA LEU A 195 13.74 -1.48 -16.05
C LEU A 195 14.87 -2.52 -15.93
N PHE A 196 15.99 -2.32 -16.61
CA PHE A 196 17.17 -3.18 -16.50
C PHE A 196 17.88 -3.02 -15.15
N LEU A 197 17.83 -1.82 -14.56
CA LEU A 197 18.44 -1.54 -13.25
C LEU A 197 17.66 -2.18 -12.08
N PHE A 198 16.33 -2.35 -12.21
CA PHE A 198 15.49 -2.93 -11.15
C PHE A 198 15.90 -4.33 -10.71
N PRO A 199 16.16 -5.31 -11.60
CA PRO A 199 16.62 -6.64 -11.16
C PRO A 199 17.94 -6.58 -10.42
N ILE A 200 18.87 -5.71 -10.83
CA ILE A 200 20.16 -5.54 -10.16
C ILE A 200 19.95 -5.02 -8.74
N ALA A 201 19.15 -3.97 -8.59
CA ALA A 201 18.78 -3.44 -7.28
C ALA A 201 18.07 -4.50 -6.42
N GLY A 202 17.17 -5.28 -7.01
CA GLY A 202 16.46 -6.39 -6.34
C GLY A 202 17.39 -7.46 -5.79
N ILE A 203 18.42 -7.82 -6.55
CA ILE A 203 19.45 -8.80 -6.10
C ILE A 203 20.25 -8.24 -4.91
N ILE A 204 20.64 -6.97 -4.98
CA ILE A 204 21.41 -6.31 -3.91
C ILE A 204 20.55 -6.23 -2.63
N ILE A 205 19.31 -5.74 -2.74
CA ILE A 205 18.36 -5.64 -1.63
C ILE A 205 18.07 -7.02 -1.05
N GLY A 206 17.90 -8.05 -1.89
CA GLY A 206 17.67 -9.41 -1.47
C GLY A 206 18.82 -10.01 -0.67
N LYS A 207 20.08 -9.74 -1.06
CA LYS A 207 21.27 -10.16 -0.30
C LYS A 207 21.34 -9.46 1.07
N ILE A 208 21.08 -8.16 1.09
CA ILE A 208 21.05 -7.37 2.35
C ILE A 208 19.92 -7.90 3.26
N GLY A 209 18.72 -8.12 2.73
CA GLY A 209 17.57 -8.63 3.47
C GLY A 209 17.83 -10.01 4.09
N LYS A 210 18.52 -10.90 3.35
CA LYS A 210 18.93 -12.23 3.86
C LYS A 210 19.91 -12.12 5.03
N SER A 211 20.86 -11.20 4.95
CA SER A 211 21.82 -10.90 6.03
C SER A 211 21.13 -10.31 7.26
N LEU A 212 20.22 -9.36 7.05
CA LEU A 212 19.42 -8.75 8.13
C LEU A 212 18.53 -9.79 8.83
N LYS A 213 17.83 -10.65 8.07
CA LYS A 213 17.00 -11.71 8.63
C LYS A 213 17.81 -12.63 9.54
N ARG A 214 19.01 -13.04 9.12
CA ARG A 214 19.91 -13.88 9.95
C ARG A 214 20.32 -13.19 11.25
N LYS A 215 20.64 -11.88 11.19
CA LYS A 215 20.97 -11.08 12.38
C LYS A 215 19.77 -10.93 13.30
N SER A 216 18.59 -10.61 12.76
CA SER A 216 17.34 -10.48 13.51
C SER A 216 16.97 -11.77 14.25
N THR A 217 17.09 -12.94 13.60
CA THR A 217 16.85 -14.24 14.25
C THR A 217 17.82 -14.47 15.42
N ARG A 218 19.09 -14.10 15.27
CA ARG A 218 20.06 -14.20 16.38
C ARG A 218 19.68 -13.28 17.54
N THR A 219 19.26 -12.06 17.25
CA THR A 219 18.81 -11.11 18.28
C THR A 219 17.57 -11.64 19.02
N GLN A 220 16.61 -12.24 18.31
CA GLN A 220 15.43 -12.86 18.92
C GLN A 220 15.80 -14.02 19.85
N ILE A 221 16.77 -14.87 19.46
CA ILE A 221 17.26 -15.97 20.31
C ILE A 221 17.91 -15.40 21.58
N GLN A 222 18.72 -14.35 21.47
CA GLN A 222 19.32 -13.71 22.63
C GLN A 222 18.28 -13.08 23.55
N MET A 223 17.28 -12.43 22.98
CA MET A 223 16.17 -11.85 23.75
C MET A 223 15.37 -12.94 24.49
N ALA A 224 15.12 -14.09 23.86
CA ALA A 224 14.47 -15.23 24.52
C ALA A 224 15.30 -15.75 25.70
N ARG A 225 16.63 -15.81 25.57
CA ARG A 225 17.53 -16.20 26.68
C ARG A 225 17.48 -15.20 27.84
N ILE A 226 17.47 -13.90 27.53
CA ILE A 226 17.35 -12.85 28.55
C ILE A 226 16.03 -13.00 29.30
N LEU A 227 14.91 -13.16 28.59
CA LEU A 227 13.60 -13.38 29.19
C LEU A 227 13.57 -14.62 30.08
N SER A 228 14.13 -15.73 29.63
CA SER A 228 14.23 -16.96 30.44
C SER A 228 15.04 -16.73 31.73
N SER A 229 16.17 -16.00 31.65
CA SER A 229 16.95 -15.66 32.86
C SER A 229 16.18 -14.73 33.80
N ILE A 230 15.39 -13.80 33.26
CA ILE A 230 14.53 -12.93 34.09
C ILE A 230 13.44 -13.74 34.79
N GLU A 231 12.77 -14.66 34.05
CA GLU A 231 11.76 -15.55 34.62
C GLU A 231 12.33 -16.43 35.72
N GLU A 232 13.54 -17.00 35.53
CA GLU A 232 14.23 -17.80 36.52
C GLU A 232 14.56 -16.97 37.79
N ASN A 233 15.07 -15.76 37.62
CA ASN A 233 15.38 -14.85 38.74
C ASN A 233 14.10 -14.44 39.50
N ILE A 234 13.00 -14.13 38.80
CA ILE A 234 11.73 -13.79 39.43
C ILE A 234 11.15 -14.98 40.19
N SER A 235 11.20 -16.17 39.59
CA SER A 235 10.73 -17.41 40.22
C SER A 235 11.56 -17.78 41.46
N GLY A 236 12.87 -17.56 41.40
CA GLY A 236 13.82 -17.78 42.48
C GLY A 236 13.90 -16.66 43.52
N LEU A 237 13.16 -15.55 43.33
CA LEU A 237 13.31 -14.34 44.19
C LEU A 237 13.09 -14.60 45.67
N ARG A 238 12.20 -15.55 46.02
CA ARG A 238 11.99 -15.94 47.46
C ARG A 238 13.23 -16.59 48.05
N VAL A 239 13.91 -17.45 47.25
CA VAL A 239 15.14 -18.13 47.70
C VAL A 239 16.26 -17.13 47.80
N ILE A 240 16.47 -16.27 46.82
CA ILE A 240 17.47 -15.20 46.83
C ILE A 240 17.31 -14.30 48.04
N LYS A 241 16.06 -13.85 48.34
CA LYS A 241 15.79 -13.04 49.52
C LYS A 241 15.97 -13.79 50.86
N ALA A 242 15.67 -15.07 50.89
CA ALA A 242 15.86 -15.88 52.11
C ALA A 242 17.31 -16.10 52.47
N PHE A 243 18.18 -16.16 51.49
CA PHE A 243 19.63 -16.35 51.70
C PHE A 243 20.42 -15.04 51.68
N ASN A 244 19.73 -13.87 51.58
CA ASN A 244 20.32 -12.53 51.63
C ASN A 244 21.44 -12.31 50.58
N ALA A 245 21.29 -12.95 49.38
CA ALA A 245 22.22 -12.88 48.27
C ALA A 245 21.81 -11.79 47.23
#